data_84f66bbe8b542689dcb4eae3cbbe7003
#
_entry.id   84f66bbe8b542689dcb4eae3cbbe7003
#
_cell.length_a   1.000
_cell.length_b   1.000
_cell.length_c   1.000
_cell.angle_alpha   90.00
_cell.angle_beta   90.00
_cell.angle_gamma   90.00
#
_symmetry.space_group_name_H-M   'P 1'
#
loop_
_entity.id
_entity.type
_entity.pdbx_description
1 polymer ?
#
loop_
_entity_poly.entity_id
_entity_poly.type
_entity_poly.pdbx_seq_one_letter_code
_entity_poly.pdbx_strand_id
1 'polypeptide(L)'
;MRIAHAVQQAPESQLVRTRFDPDSNHTLWLTLPAGIDGSAPHFSPELLDELHGLLKDMQDRGVSWPVAGGRQSVHYTVMRSAHPDYFSLGGDLALFRDCILRKDAIALRNYSMQCASMLHEWSSLLGNDAT
;
A
#
# COMPACT_ATOMS: atom_id res chain seq x y z
N MET A 1 23.02 -17.50 4.45
CA MET A 1 22.66 -17.04 4.44
C MET A 1 22.14 -16.47 4.90
N ARG A 2 21.77 -16.29 4.93
CA ARG A 2 21.06 -15.79 5.10
C ARG A 2 20.85 -14.93 4.72
N ILE A 3 20.90 -14.67 4.19
CA ILE A 3 20.52 -13.94 3.87
C ILE A 3 20.01 -13.62 3.38
N ALA A 4 20.16 -14.12 3.35
CA ALA A 4 19.43 -14.04 2.48
C ALA A 4 18.32 -13.37 2.77
N HIS A 5 17.93 -13.32 3.47
CA HIS A 5 16.79 -12.67 3.64
C HIS A 5 16.89 -11.35 3.54
N ALA A 6 17.87 -11.06 3.66
CA ALA A 6 18.00 -9.75 3.51
C ALA A 6 17.31 -9.34 2.40
N VAL A 7 17.33 -10.08 1.49
CA VAL A 7 16.82 -9.76 0.44
C VAL A 7 15.60 -9.27 0.43
N GLN A 8 14.87 -9.81 1.01
CA GLN A 8 13.65 -9.42 0.83
C GLN A 8 13.34 -8.37 1.62
N GLN A 9 14.21 -7.70 1.91
CA GLN A 9 13.99 -6.78 2.72
C GLN A 9 13.24 -5.77 2.29
N ALA A 10 12.31 -5.65 2.82
CA ALA A 10 11.44 -4.63 2.59
C ALA A 10 12.00 -3.39 3.14
N PRO A 11 11.49 -2.30 2.80
CA PRO A 11 11.91 -1.03 3.27
C PRO A 11 11.82 -0.96 4.76
N GLU A 12 12.60 -0.14 5.34
CA GLU A 12 12.62 -0.07 6.71
C GLU A 12 11.38 0.44 7.29
N SER A 13 10.74 1.37 6.67
CA SER A 13 9.56 1.89 7.20
C SER A 13 8.47 1.03 6.82
N GLN A 14 7.93 0.32 7.59
CA GLN A 14 7.01 -0.64 7.25
C GLN A 14 5.70 -0.33 7.84
N LEU A 15 4.94 0.54 7.26
CA LEU A 15 3.57 0.78 7.65
C LEU A 15 2.67 -0.34 7.14
N VAL A 16 2.91 -0.78 5.92
CA VAL A 16 2.10 -1.83 5.32
C VAL A 16 2.79 -3.17 5.52
N ARG A 17 2.07 -4.12 6.08
CA ARG A 17 2.61 -5.48 6.16
C ARG A 17 2.26 -6.22 4.91
N THR A 18 3.23 -6.91 4.34
CA THR A 18 3.03 -7.64 3.11
C THR A 18 3.23 -9.11 3.34
N ARG A 19 2.46 -9.93 2.65
CA ARG A 19 2.65 -11.38 2.67
C ARG A 19 2.27 -11.93 1.29
N PHE A 20 3.18 -12.61 0.67
CA PHE A 20 2.90 -13.24 -0.61
C PHE A 20 2.61 -14.72 -0.39
N ASP A 21 1.53 -15.20 -0.98
CA ASP A 21 1.10 -16.59 -0.82
C ASP A 21 1.00 -17.23 -2.20
N PRO A 22 2.01 -17.96 -2.63
CA PRO A 22 1.99 -18.58 -3.93
C PRO A 22 0.99 -19.71 -4.02
N ASP A 23 0.66 -20.34 -2.89
CA ASP A 23 -0.29 -21.45 -2.89
C ASP A 23 -1.73 -20.99 -2.96
N SER A 24 -1.98 -19.73 -2.74
CA SER A 24 -3.32 -19.17 -2.79
C SER A 24 -3.44 -18.27 -4.01
N ASN A 25 -3.27 -18.86 -5.16
CA ASN A 25 -3.40 -18.16 -6.46
C ASN A 25 -2.42 -17.01 -6.63
N HIS A 26 -1.20 -17.13 -6.07
CA HIS A 26 -0.18 -16.09 -6.21
C HIS A 26 -0.71 -14.74 -5.72
N THR A 27 -1.26 -14.73 -4.52
CA THR A 27 -1.86 -13.54 -3.94
C THR A 27 -0.88 -12.80 -3.06
N LEU A 28 -0.78 -11.49 -3.28
CA LEU A 28 -0.04 -10.60 -2.40
C LEU A 28 -1.04 -9.92 -1.46
N TRP A 29 -0.86 -10.14 -0.17
CA TRP A 29 -1.70 -9.55 0.85
C TRP A 29 -1.01 -8.31 1.39
N LEU A 30 -1.76 -7.20 1.43
CA LEU A 30 -1.27 -5.94 1.95
C LEU A 30 -2.15 -5.58 3.14
N THR A 31 -1.57 -5.50 4.32
CA THR A 31 -2.32 -5.20 5.53
C THR A 31 -2.00 -3.79 6.00
N LEU A 32 -3.03 -2.93 6.00
CA LEU A 32 -2.89 -1.56 6.45
C LEU A 32 -2.79 -1.53 7.98
N PRO A 33 -1.95 -0.66 8.54
CA PRO A 33 -1.71 -0.67 9.97
C PRO A 33 -2.86 -0.02 10.75
N ALA A 34 -3.16 -0.57 11.91
CA ALA A 34 -4.03 0.12 12.85
C ALA A 34 -3.28 1.30 13.46
N GLY A 35 -4.00 2.28 13.95
CA GLY A 35 -3.40 3.40 14.65
C GLY A 35 -2.80 2.98 15.97
N ILE A 36 -1.93 3.83 16.51
CA ILE A 36 -1.27 3.54 17.78
C ILE A 36 -2.27 3.32 18.89
N ASP A 37 -3.38 4.03 18.84
CA ASP A 37 -4.44 3.92 19.83
C ASP A 37 -5.43 2.79 19.52
N GLY A 38 -5.11 1.95 18.54
CA GLY A 38 -6.00 0.88 18.13
C GLY A 38 -7.09 1.29 17.16
N SER A 39 -7.07 2.51 16.69
CA SER A 39 -8.07 2.97 15.72
C SER A 39 -7.86 2.32 14.36
N ALA A 40 -8.86 2.43 13.51
CA ALA A 40 -8.73 1.91 12.14
C ALA A 40 -7.72 2.74 11.35
N PRO A 41 -7.15 2.19 10.29
CA PRO A 41 -6.18 2.92 9.47
C PRO A 41 -6.80 4.14 8.81
N HIS A 42 -6.00 5.15 8.59
CA HIS A 42 -6.37 6.26 7.72
C HIS A 42 -5.25 6.47 6.72
N PHE A 43 -5.57 7.07 5.57
CA PHE A 43 -4.59 7.22 4.51
C PHE A 43 -3.76 8.49 4.75
N SER A 44 -2.74 8.34 5.58
CA SER A 44 -1.77 9.41 5.79
C SER A 44 -0.87 9.57 4.57
N PRO A 45 -0.21 10.71 4.40
CA PRO A 45 0.77 10.86 3.32
C PRO A 45 1.85 9.79 3.35
N GLU A 46 2.30 9.40 4.54
CA GLU A 46 3.32 8.36 4.67
C GLU A 46 2.82 7.01 4.18
N LEU A 47 1.58 6.66 4.51
CA LEU A 47 0.99 5.42 4.04
C LEU A 47 0.81 5.43 2.53
N LEU A 48 0.37 6.55 1.98
CA LEU A 48 0.20 6.68 0.53
C LEU A 48 1.55 6.56 -0.19
N ASP A 49 2.59 7.14 0.36
CA ASP A 49 3.92 7.06 -0.25
C ASP A 49 4.42 5.61 -0.23
N GLU A 50 4.19 4.90 0.86
CA GLU A 50 4.63 3.52 0.95
C GLU A 50 3.86 2.63 -0.02
N LEU A 51 2.55 2.82 -0.12
CA LEU A 51 1.73 2.06 -1.09
C LEU A 51 2.15 2.36 -2.52
N HIS A 52 2.46 3.61 -2.82
CA HIS A 52 2.93 3.99 -4.15
C HIS A 52 4.29 3.34 -4.44
N GLY A 53 5.19 3.31 -3.47
CA GLY A 53 6.48 2.68 -3.63
C GLY A 53 6.39 1.19 -3.90
N LEU A 54 5.50 0.50 -3.18
CA LEU A 54 5.28 -0.93 -3.40
C LEU A 54 4.72 -1.20 -4.80
N LEU A 55 3.75 -0.39 -5.22
CA LEU A 55 3.15 -0.53 -6.53
C LEU A 55 4.18 -0.32 -7.63
N LYS A 56 4.97 0.74 -7.50
CA LYS A 56 5.96 1.07 -8.51
C LYS A 56 7.02 -0.01 -8.61
N ASP A 57 7.47 -0.53 -7.48
CA ASP A 57 8.47 -1.60 -7.49
C ASP A 57 7.91 -2.83 -8.20
N MET A 58 6.66 -3.18 -7.95
CA MET A 58 6.05 -4.31 -8.62
C MET A 58 5.91 -4.07 -10.13
N GLN A 59 5.49 -2.88 -10.51
CA GLN A 59 5.34 -2.56 -11.93
C GLN A 59 6.67 -2.61 -12.66
N ASP A 60 7.73 -2.12 -12.04
CA ASP A 60 9.05 -2.10 -12.66
C ASP A 60 9.63 -3.51 -12.78
N ARG A 61 9.10 -4.45 -12.03
CA ARG A 61 9.59 -5.81 -12.02
C ARG A 61 8.60 -6.82 -12.60
N GLY A 62 7.74 -6.36 -13.50
CA GLY A 62 6.82 -7.25 -14.20
C GLY A 62 5.69 -7.78 -13.35
N VAL A 63 5.23 -7.03 -12.38
CA VAL A 63 4.15 -7.41 -11.47
C VAL A 63 4.50 -8.74 -10.79
N SER A 64 5.62 -8.72 -10.09
CA SER A 64 6.13 -9.89 -9.41
C SER A 64 6.57 -9.52 -8.00
N TRP A 65 6.76 -10.54 -7.18
CA TRP A 65 7.18 -10.35 -5.78
C TRP A 65 8.40 -11.21 -5.49
N PRO A 66 9.35 -10.70 -4.72
CA PRO A 66 10.54 -11.48 -4.40
C PRO A 66 10.21 -12.65 -3.50
N VAL A 67 10.78 -13.79 -3.81
CA VAL A 67 10.65 -15.00 -3.01
C VAL A 67 12.04 -15.63 -2.92
N ALA A 68 12.17 -16.66 -2.11
CA ALA A 68 13.43 -17.35 -2.03
C ALA A 68 13.78 -17.89 -3.41
N GLY A 69 14.95 -17.56 -3.88
CA GLY A 69 15.42 -18.04 -5.18
C GLY A 69 15.01 -17.20 -6.37
N GLY A 70 14.36 -16.07 -6.18
CA GLY A 70 14.00 -15.23 -7.33
C GLY A 70 12.73 -14.42 -7.12
N ARG A 71 11.86 -14.46 -8.09
CA ARG A 71 10.61 -13.73 -8.04
C ARG A 71 9.50 -14.60 -8.60
N GLN A 72 8.27 -14.34 -8.16
CA GLN A 72 7.11 -15.01 -8.73
C GLN A 72 6.07 -13.98 -9.11
N SER A 73 5.31 -14.28 -10.15
CA SER A 73 4.26 -13.38 -10.62
C SER A 73 3.17 -13.23 -9.58
N VAL A 74 2.63 -12.03 -9.48
CA VAL A 74 1.51 -11.73 -8.60
C VAL A 74 0.25 -11.73 -9.46
N HIS A 75 -0.72 -12.59 -9.10
CA HIS A 75 -1.96 -12.69 -9.84
C HIS A 75 -3.09 -11.91 -9.18
N TYR A 76 -3.05 -11.76 -7.87
CA TYR A 76 -4.06 -11.02 -7.13
C TYR A 76 -3.38 -10.19 -6.06
N THR A 77 -3.92 -9.01 -5.80
CA THR A 77 -3.54 -8.23 -4.63
C THR A 77 -4.78 -8.04 -3.77
N VAL A 78 -4.64 -8.23 -2.48
CA VAL A 78 -5.72 -8.03 -1.53
C VAL A 78 -5.26 -7.04 -0.49
N MET A 79 -5.96 -5.93 -0.38
CA MET A 79 -5.66 -4.92 0.62
C MET A 79 -6.65 -5.07 1.76
N ARG A 80 -6.15 -5.20 2.95
CA ARG A 80 -7.00 -5.39 4.13
C ARG A 80 -6.47 -4.57 5.29
N SER A 81 -7.24 -4.48 6.34
CA SER A 81 -6.91 -3.68 7.50
C SER A 81 -6.52 -4.56 8.68
N ALA A 82 -5.59 -4.08 9.50
CA ALA A 82 -5.28 -4.71 10.77
C ALA A 82 -6.39 -4.49 11.81
N HIS A 83 -7.28 -3.52 11.58
CA HIS A 83 -8.41 -3.31 12.48
C HIS A 83 -9.50 -4.35 12.21
N PRO A 84 -10.09 -4.94 13.26
CA PRO A 84 -11.04 -6.02 13.05
C PRO A 84 -12.39 -5.60 12.46
N ASP A 85 -12.77 -4.35 12.64
CA ASP A 85 -14.10 -3.91 12.24
C ASP A 85 -14.15 -2.96 11.06
N TYR A 86 -13.07 -2.25 10.79
CA TYR A 86 -13.10 -1.23 9.74
C TYR A 86 -11.88 -1.33 8.85
N PHE A 87 -12.09 -1.18 7.56
CA PHE A 87 -10.99 -1.16 6.60
C PHE A 87 -10.16 0.11 6.75
N SER A 88 -10.81 1.25 6.82
CA SER A 88 -10.12 2.54 6.89
C SER A 88 -11.08 3.61 7.40
N LEU A 89 -10.52 4.62 8.05
CA LEU A 89 -11.28 5.81 8.39
C LEU A 89 -11.29 6.83 7.25
N GLY A 90 -10.64 6.50 6.14
CA GLY A 90 -10.60 7.38 4.98
C GLY A 90 -9.43 8.33 5.00
N GLY A 91 -9.66 9.56 4.63
CA GLY A 91 -8.60 10.54 4.53
C GLY A 91 -8.08 11.03 5.87
N ASP A 92 -7.00 11.76 5.80
CA ASP A 92 -6.33 12.30 6.98
C ASP A 92 -7.02 13.61 7.37
N LEU A 93 -7.93 13.54 8.34
CA LEU A 93 -8.71 14.71 8.75
C LEU A 93 -7.83 15.79 9.38
N ALA A 94 -6.77 15.43 10.06
CA ALA A 94 -5.85 16.40 10.63
C ALA A 94 -5.16 17.19 9.52
N LEU A 95 -4.79 16.51 8.45
CA LEU A 95 -4.19 17.17 7.30
C LEU A 95 -5.19 18.11 6.63
N PHE A 96 -6.44 17.67 6.49
CA PHE A 96 -7.47 18.51 5.90
C PHE A 96 -7.64 19.79 6.72
N ARG A 97 -7.74 19.64 8.04
CA ARG A 97 -7.90 20.80 8.93
C ARG A 97 -6.73 21.76 8.79
N ASP A 98 -5.51 21.23 8.79
CA ASP A 98 -4.34 22.07 8.70
C ASP A 98 -4.27 22.81 7.36
N CYS A 99 -4.60 22.15 6.28
CA CYS A 99 -4.64 22.79 4.97
C CYS A 99 -5.68 23.90 4.91
N ILE A 100 -6.86 23.66 5.50
CA ILE A 100 -7.91 24.66 5.52
C ILE A 100 -7.49 25.86 6.35
N LEU A 101 -6.91 25.62 7.52
CA LEU A 101 -6.50 26.71 8.39
C LEU A 101 -5.39 27.54 7.77
N ARG A 102 -4.49 26.91 7.01
CA ARG A 102 -3.42 27.64 6.33
C ARG A 102 -3.84 28.18 4.97
N LYS A 103 -5.08 27.88 4.56
CA LYS A 103 -5.58 28.25 3.24
C LYS A 103 -4.70 27.71 2.13
N ASP A 104 -4.21 26.48 2.33
CA ASP A 104 -3.32 25.83 1.37
C ASP A 104 -4.11 24.87 0.49
N ALA A 105 -4.77 25.42 -0.51
CA ALA A 105 -5.59 24.64 -1.41
C ALA A 105 -4.75 23.69 -2.27
N ILE A 106 -3.52 24.08 -2.55
CA ILE A 106 -2.65 23.25 -3.40
C ILE A 106 -2.27 21.98 -2.68
N ALA A 107 -1.89 22.07 -1.40
CA ALA A 107 -1.55 20.90 -0.62
C ALA A 107 -2.73 19.95 -0.47
N LEU A 108 -3.92 20.50 -0.24
CA LEU A 108 -5.13 19.69 -0.10
C LEU A 108 -5.46 18.97 -1.40
N ARG A 109 -5.35 19.69 -2.51
CA ARG A 109 -5.61 19.11 -3.81
C ARG A 109 -4.62 17.99 -4.13
N ASN A 110 -3.33 18.22 -3.86
CA ASN A 110 -2.31 17.24 -4.13
C ASN A 110 -2.54 15.97 -3.32
N TYR A 111 -2.92 16.10 -2.06
CA TYR A 111 -3.22 14.95 -1.23
C TYR A 111 -4.43 14.19 -1.77
N SER A 112 -5.49 14.90 -2.14
CA SER A 112 -6.70 14.27 -2.67
C SER A 112 -6.42 13.52 -3.96
N MET A 113 -5.60 14.10 -4.83
CA MET A 113 -5.23 13.44 -6.08
C MET A 113 -4.35 12.22 -5.82
N GLN A 114 -3.50 12.28 -4.82
CA GLN A 114 -2.66 11.15 -4.46
C GLN A 114 -3.52 9.97 -3.96
N CYS A 115 -4.54 10.25 -3.16
CA CYS A 115 -5.47 9.22 -2.70
C CYS A 115 -6.19 8.57 -3.88
N ALA A 116 -6.72 9.38 -4.77
CA ALA A 116 -7.45 8.86 -5.92
C ALA A 116 -6.56 8.06 -6.86
N SER A 117 -5.34 8.54 -7.09
CA SER A 117 -4.39 7.85 -7.95
C SER A 117 -3.98 6.51 -7.35
N MET A 118 -3.76 6.47 -6.05
CA MET A 118 -3.39 5.24 -5.38
C MET A 118 -4.47 4.18 -5.55
N LEU A 119 -5.72 4.54 -5.31
CA LEU A 119 -6.81 3.59 -5.46
C LEU A 119 -6.96 3.12 -6.90
N HIS A 120 -6.85 4.04 -7.83
CA HIS A 120 -6.97 3.70 -9.25
C HIS A 120 -5.84 2.77 -9.69
N GLU A 121 -4.62 3.10 -9.33
CA GLU A 121 -3.46 2.34 -9.78
C GLU A 121 -3.45 0.93 -9.20
N TRP A 122 -3.79 0.78 -7.93
CA TRP A 122 -3.86 -0.55 -7.34
C TRP A 122 -5.01 -1.36 -7.94
N SER A 123 -6.15 -0.74 -8.22
CA SER A 123 -7.27 -1.46 -8.80
C SER A 123 -7.03 -1.87 -10.23
N SER A 124 -6.14 -1.17 -10.93
CA SER A 124 -5.86 -1.48 -12.33
C SER A 124 -4.52 -2.14 -12.56
N LEU A 125 -3.75 -2.42 -11.52
CA LEU A 125 -2.43 -3.01 -11.63
C LEU A 125 -2.45 -4.29 -12.46
N LEU A 126 -3.43 -5.14 -12.23
CA LEU A 126 -3.58 -6.39 -12.92
C LEU A 126 -4.75 -6.34 -13.92
N GLY A 127 -5.41 -5.22 -13.96
CA GLY A 127 -6.74 -5.19 -14.53
C GLY A 127 -6.83 -5.39 -16.01
N ASN A 128 -5.98 -4.79 -16.76
CA ASN A 128 -6.12 -4.86 -18.19
C ASN A 128 -5.94 -6.25 -18.71
N ASP A 129 -5.11 -7.02 -18.05
CA ASP A 129 -4.87 -8.35 -18.48
C ASP A 129 -5.78 -9.34 -17.80
N ALA A 130 -6.34 -8.97 -16.69
CA ALA A 130 -7.18 -9.85 -15.93
C ALA A 130 -8.57 -9.98 -16.54
N THR A 131 -8.93 -9.07 -17.35
CA THR A 131 -10.22 -9.17 -18.03
C THR A 131 -10.11 -9.93 -19.34
#